data_39f4ff390c868adad0abeb45326f1637
#
_entry.id   39f4ff390c868adad0abeb45326f1637
#
_cell.length_a   1.000
_cell.length_b   1.000
_cell.length_c   1.000
_cell.angle_alpha   90.00
_cell.angle_beta   90.00
_cell.angle_gamma   90.00
#
_symmetry.space_group_name_H-M   'P 1'
#
loop_
_entity.id
_entity.type
_entity.pdbx_description
1 polymer ?
#
loop_
_entity_poly.entity_id
_entity_poly.type
_entity_poly.pdbx_seq_one_letter_code
_entity_poly.pdbx_strand_id
1 'polypeptide(L)'
;KPGDKILGFDLSHGGHLTHGSPVNFSGRLYEAHFYGVQKDTGRLDYDNIREIAKEVKPQMIIAGASAYSRDIDFEAFRSIADEVGAFLLADISHPSGMIATGLLSDPIPHCHVVTTTTHKTLRGPRGGLILMGENFDNPFGLTLKNGTVRKMSHLLDMAVFPGNQGGP
;
A
#
# COMPACT_ATOMS: atom_id res chain seq x y z
N LYS A 1 -3.60 -13.22 -0.04
CA LYS A 1 -4.16 -14.37 -0.79
C LYS A 1 -5.54 -13.99 -1.29
N PRO A 2 -6.08 -14.61 -2.37
CA PRO A 2 -7.47 -14.38 -2.75
C PRO A 2 -8.40 -14.61 -1.54
N GLY A 3 -9.34 -13.68 -1.33
CA GLY A 3 -10.24 -13.67 -0.19
C GLY A 3 -9.72 -12.93 1.06
N ASP A 4 -8.46 -12.54 1.09
CA ASP A 4 -7.95 -11.71 2.19
C ASP A 4 -8.61 -10.33 2.15
N LYS A 5 -8.84 -9.75 3.35
CA LYS A 5 -9.42 -8.41 3.47
C LYS A 5 -8.37 -7.35 3.22
N ILE A 6 -8.72 -6.34 2.43
CA ILE A 6 -7.92 -5.14 2.22
C ILE A 6 -8.74 -3.90 2.56
N LEU A 7 -8.08 -2.88 3.12
CA LEU A 7 -8.67 -1.58 3.41
C LEU A 7 -7.96 -0.52 2.58
N GLY A 8 -8.66 0.07 1.61
CA GLY A 8 -8.13 1.04 0.67
C GLY A 8 -8.88 2.37 0.69
N PHE A 9 -8.32 3.37 0.02
CA PHE A 9 -8.97 4.65 -0.14
C PHE A 9 -10.08 4.55 -1.19
N ASP A 10 -11.28 5.03 -0.84
CA ASP A 10 -12.45 4.99 -1.73
C ASP A 10 -12.16 5.73 -3.05
N LEU A 11 -12.44 5.07 -4.16
CA LEU A 11 -12.26 5.63 -5.50
C LEU A 11 -13.03 6.94 -5.70
N SER A 12 -14.24 7.02 -5.15
CA SER A 12 -15.10 8.23 -5.26
C SER A 12 -14.57 9.41 -4.44
N HIS A 13 -13.68 9.16 -3.48
CA HIS A 13 -13.04 10.16 -2.65
C HIS A 13 -11.59 10.49 -3.05
N GLY A 14 -11.10 9.89 -4.15
CA GLY A 14 -9.77 10.16 -4.68
C GLY A 14 -8.80 8.99 -4.62
N GLY A 15 -9.26 7.78 -4.28
CA GLY A 15 -8.47 6.55 -4.33
C GLY A 15 -8.10 6.12 -5.74
N HIS A 16 -7.53 4.93 -5.87
CA HIS A 16 -7.17 4.34 -7.17
C HIS A 16 -7.94 3.05 -7.41
N LEU A 17 -8.16 2.69 -8.68
CA LEU A 17 -8.84 1.45 -9.07
C LEU A 17 -8.23 0.21 -8.43
N THR A 18 -6.89 0.17 -8.31
CA THR A 18 -6.17 -0.98 -7.74
C THR A 18 -6.25 -1.08 -6.22
N HIS A 19 -6.92 -0.13 -5.56
CA HIS A 19 -7.15 -0.18 -4.10
C HIS A 19 -8.43 -0.94 -3.72
N GLY A 20 -8.96 -1.77 -4.59
CA GLY A 20 -10.10 -2.63 -4.28
C GLY A 20 -11.36 -2.37 -5.11
N SER A 21 -11.30 -1.55 -6.17
CA SER A 21 -12.46 -1.31 -7.03
C SER A 21 -13.01 -2.63 -7.61
N PRO A 22 -14.32 -2.88 -7.60
CA PRO A 22 -14.92 -4.13 -8.07
C PRO A 22 -14.70 -4.41 -9.56
N VAL A 23 -14.38 -3.40 -10.35
CA VAL A 23 -14.03 -3.58 -11.76
C VAL A 23 -12.56 -3.96 -11.99
N ASN A 24 -11.73 -3.82 -10.96
CA ASN A 24 -10.30 -4.15 -10.99
C ASN A 24 -10.05 -5.55 -10.41
N PHE A 25 -8.89 -6.16 -10.76
CA PHE A 25 -8.50 -7.46 -10.20
C PHE A 25 -8.48 -7.44 -8.66
N SER A 26 -8.09 -6.33 -8.05
CA SER A 26 -8.00 -6.21 -6.60
C SER A 26 -9.36 -6.37 -5.91
N GLY A 27 -10.42 -5.77 -6.46
CA GLY A 27 -11.78 -5.96 -5.95
C GLY A 27 -12.44 -7.29 -6.32
N ARG A 28 -11.83 -8.04 -7.26
CA ARG A 28 -12.31 -9.38 -7.65
C ARG A 28 -11.66 -10.49 -6.85
N LEU A 29 -10.40 -10.29 -6.43
CA LEU A 29 -9.63 -11.30 -5.71
C LEU A 29 -9.69 -11.12 -4.20
N TYR A 30 -9.85 -9.89 -3.71
CA TYR A 30 -9.81 -9.55 -2.30
C TYR A 30 -11.18 -9.07 -1.81
N GLU A 31 -11.45 -9.24 -0.52
CA GLU A 31 -12.58 -8.60 0.16
C GLU A 31 -12.19 -7.16 0.46
N ALA A 32 -12.63 -6.24 -0.40
CA ALA A 32 -12.24 -4.84 -0.33
C ALA A 32 -13.18 -4.02 0.55
N HIS A 33 -12.59 -3.30 1.49
CA HIS A 33 -13.22 -2.31 2.35
C HIS A 33 -12.58 -0.94 2.09
N PHE A 34 -13.30 0.14 2.43
CA PHE A 34 -12.86 1.48 2.05
C PHE A 34 -12.94 2.46 3.21
N TYR A 35 -11.97 3.36 3.26
CA TYR A 35 -12.04 4.60 4.03
C TYR A 35 -12.14 5.79 3.07
N GLY A 36 -12.62 6.91 3.59
CA GLY A 36 -12.82 8.12 2.78
C GLY A 36 -12.36 9.38 3.50
N VAL A 37 -12.73 10.53 2.92
CA VAL A 37 -12.52 11.84 3.51
C VAL A 37 -13.77 12.32 4.25
N GLN A 38 -13.56 13.19 5.25
CA GLN A 38 -14.65 13.92 5.90
C GLN A 38 -15.32 14.86 4.88
N LYS A 39 -16.64 14.88 4.88
CA LYS A 39 -17.44 15.61 3.90
C LYS A 39 -17.24 17.13 3.98
N ASP A 40 -17.05 17.66 5.18
CA ASP A 40 -16.93 19.09 5.46
C ASP A 40 -15.51 19.64 5.25
N THR A 41 -14.48 18.83 5.54
CA THR A 41 -13.08 19.26 5.49
C THR A 41 -12.34 18.77 4.24
N GLY A 42 -12.82 17.70 3.60
CA GLY A 42 -12.12 16.96 2.56
C GLY A 42 -10.81 16.32 3.04
N ARG A 43 -10.65 16.10 4.34
CA ARG A 43 -9.46 15.48 4.95
C ARG A 43 -9.71 14.05 5.32
N LEU A 44 -8.62 13.25 5.34
CA LEU A 44 -8.63 11.93 5.96
C LEU A 44 -8.90 12.08 7.46
N ASP A 45 -9.76 11.20 7.99
CA ASP A 45 -10.08 11.09 9.40
C ASP A 45 -9.42 9.82 9.94
N TYR A 46 -8.26 9.98 10.56
CA TYR A 46 -7.46 8.85 11.05
C TYR A 46 -8.14 8.10 12.21
N ASP A 47 -8.99 8.76 12.99
CA ASP A 47 -9.74 8.09 14.04
C ASP A 47 -10.84 7.20 13.44
N ASN A 48 -11.56 7.70 12.44
CA ASN A 48 -12.53 6.89 11.70
C ASN A 48 -11.86 5.74 10.94
N ILE A 49 -10.69 5.97 10.33
CA ILE A 49 -9.91 4.90 9.65
C ILE A 49 -9.52 3.82 10.66
N ARG A 50 -9.12 4.20 11.87
CA ARG A 50 -8.79 3.26 12.97
C ARG A 50 -9.99 2.41 13.36
N GLU A 51 -11.16 3.01 13.53
CA GLU A 51 -12.37 2.27 13.89
C GLU A 51 -12.79 1.29 12.76
N ILE A 52 -12.72 1.72 11.50
CA ILE A 52 -12.95 0.82 10.35
C ILE A 52 -11.94 -0.33 10.35
N ALA A 53 -10.66 -0.05 10.58
CA ALA A 53 -9.62 -1.07 10.60
C ALA A 53 -9.84 -2.09 11.73
N LYS A 54 -10.28 -1.67 12.91
CA LYS A 54 -10.60 -2.55 14.04
C LYS A 54 -11.81 -3.46 13.76
N GLU A 55 -12.81 -2.92 13.08
CA GLU A 55 -14.01 -3.68 12.70
C GLU A 55 -13.68 -4.70 11.60
N VAL A 56 -13.03 -4.25 10.53
CA VAL A 56 -12.72 -5.06 9.34
C VAL A 56 -11.62 -6.07 9.62
N LYS A 57 -10.58 -5.69 10.39
CA LYS A 57 -9.34 -6.47 10.62
C LYS A 57 -8.70 -6.89 9.30
N PRO A 58 -8.29 -5.92 8.47
CA PRO A 58 -7.71 -6.22 7.15
C PRO A 58 -6.33 -6.86 7.29
N GLN A 59 -5.94 -7.68 6.33
CA GLN A 59 -4.57 -8.17 6.19
C GLN A 59 -3.64 -7.08 5.63
N MET A 60 -4.19 -6.11 4.91
CA MET A 60 -3.42 -5.00 4.34
C MET A 60 -4.23 -3.70 4.37
N ILE A 61 -3.57 -2.62 4.78
CA ILE A 61 -4.06 -1.24 4.60
C ILE A 61 -3.26 -0.60 3.48
N ILE A 62 -3.95 0.05 2.54
CA ILE A 62 -3.34 0.74 1.40
C ILE A 62 -3.50 2.24 1.63
N ALA A 63 -2.40 2.93 1.91
CA ALA A 63 -2.34 4.38 2.05
C ALA A 63 -1.85 4.99 0.74
N GLY A 64 -2.68 5.78 0.08
CA GLY A 64 -2.34 6.39 -1.21
C GLY A 64 -3.56 6.91 -1.94
N ALA A 65 -3.33 7.79 -2.90
CA ALA A 65 -4.41 8.45 -3.61
C ALA A 65 -4.00 8.81 -5.04
N SER A 66 -5.01 8.85 -5.93
CA SER A 66 -4.87 9.46 -7.26
C SER A 66 -5.21 10.94 -7.26
N ALA A 67 -6.16 11.36 -6.42
CA ALA A 67 -6.74 12.70 -6.41
C ALA A 67 -7.00 13.19 -4.98
N TYR A 68 -5.96 13.28 -4.19
CA TYR A 68 -5.98 13.85 -2.84
C TYR A 68 -4.91 14.93 -2.73
N SER A 69 -5.31 16.18 -2.55
CA SER A 69 -4.44 17.35 -2.64
C SER A 69 -3.76 17.75 -1.33
N ARG A 70 -3.73 16.84 -0.37
CA ARG A 70 -3.10 17.05 0.95
C ARG A 70 -2.06 15.99 1.22
N ASP A 71 -1.19 16.27 2.18
CA ASP A 71 -0.22 15.28 2.65
C ASP A 71 -0.91 14.13 3.39
N ILE A 72 -0.27 12.98 3.37
CA ILE A 72 -0.73 11.76 4.06
C ILE A 72 0.20 11.53 5.25
N ASP A 73 -0.39 11.36 6.43
CA ASP A 73 0.32 10.98 7.64
C ASP A 73 0.54 9.46 7.67
N PHE A 74 1.71 9.04 7.17
CA PHE A 74 2.07 7.62 7.12
C PHE A 74 2.38 7.05 8.51
N GLU A 75 2.79 7.88 9.47
CA GLU A 75 3.00 7.46 10.86
C GLU A 75 1.67 7.09 11.53
N ALA A 76 0.63 7.91 11.32
CA ALA A 76 -0.72 7.60 11.80
C ALA A 76 -1.25 6.30 11.17
N PHE A 77 -1.07 6.11 9.86
CA PHE A 77 -1.43 4.84 9.19
C PHE A 77 -0.64 3.65 9.75
N ARG A 78 0.65 3.83 10.04
CA ARG A 78 1.47 2.78 10.65
C ARG A 78 0.94 2.38 12.02
N SER A 79 0.63 3.33 12.87
CA SER A 79 0.02 3.07 14.17
C SER A 79 -1.28 2.26 14.05
N ILE A 80 -2.15 2.63 13.11
CA ILE A 80 -3.41 1.91 12.85
C ILE A 80 -3.12 0.48 12.36
N ALA A 81 -2.18 0.30 11.45
CA ALA A 81 -1.82 -1.01 10.91
C ALA A 81 -1.28 -1.94 12.01
N ASP A 82 -0.41 -1.42 12.87
CA ASP A 82 0.17 -2.17 13.98
C ASP A 82 -0.91 -2.60 15.01
N GLU A 83 -1.88 -1.72 15.32
CA GLU A 83 -3.00 -2.03 16.22
C GLU A 83 -3.84 -3.24 15.76
N VAL A 84 -3.98 -3.45 14.45
CA VAL A 84 -4.80 -4.53 13.89
C VAL A 84 -3.97 -5.67 13.29
N GLY A 85 -2.64 -5.57 13.33
CA GLY A 85 -1.73 -6.57 12.77
C GLY A 85 -1.75 -6.62 11.24
N ALA A 86 -2.06 -5.50 10.57
CA ALA A 86 -2.11 -5.40 9.13
C ALA A 86 -0.77 -5.00 8.52
N PHE A 87 -0.52 -5.43 7.27
CA PHE A 87 0.51 -4.81 6.46
C PHE A 87 0.10 -3.40 6.05
N LEU A 88 1.04 -2.46 6.07
CA LEU A 88 0.85 -1.13 5.50
C LEU A 88 1.60 -1.04 4.17
N LEU A 89 0.86 -0.78 3.09
CA LEU A 89 1.37 -0.47 1.77
C LEU A 89 1.09 1.00 1.46
N ALA A 90 2.10 1.76 1.06
CA ALA A 90 1.90 3.09 0.51
C ALA A 90 1.96 3.06 -1.02
N ASP A 91 0.90 3.51 -1.69
CA ASP A 91 0.93 3.76 -3.14
C ASP A 91 1.12 5.26 -3.39
N ILE A 92 2.35 5.62 -3.73
CA ILE A 92 2.76 7.02 -3.95
C ILE A 92 2.91 7.37 -5.43
N SER A 93 2.28 6.63 -6.32
CA SER A 93 2.43 6.78 -7.77
C SER A 93 2.22 8.21 -8.27
N HIS A 94 1.28 8.96 -7.69
CA HIS A 94 1.05 10.36 -8.09
C HIS A 94 2.03 11.34 -7.43
N PRO A 95 2.24 11.35 -6.10
CA PRO A 95 3.05 12.34 -5.42
C PRO A 95 4.56 12.00 -5.37
N SER A 96 5.02 10.90 -5.94
CA SER A 96 6.38 10.39 -5.76
C SER A 96 7.50 11.40 -6.06
N GLY A 97 7.33 12.26 -7.06
CA GLY A 97 8.32 13.31 -7.35
C GLY A 97 8.39 14.39 -6.25
N MET A 98 7.27 14.73 -5.63
CA MET A 98 7.22 15.68 -4.50
C MET A 98 7.80 15.05 -3.23
N ILE A 99 7.53 13.77 -3.00
CA ILE A 99 8.12 13.01 -1.87
C ILE A 99 9.63 12.92 -2.05
N ALA A 100 10.11 12.56 -3.23
CA ALA A 100 11.55 12.45 -3.52
C ALA A 100 12.32 13.77 -3.35
N THR A 101 11.64 14.90 -3.45
CA THR A 101 12.24 16.24 -3.21
C THR A 101 12.00 16.77 -1.80
N GLY A 102 11.38 15.99 -0.90
CA GLY A 102 11.12 16.39 0.47
C GLY A 102 9.98 17.42 0.64
N LEU A 103 9.13 17.59 -0.37
CA LEU A 103 7.97 18.49 -0.30
C LEU A 103 6.74 17.85 0.37
N LEU A 104 6.70 16.53 0.42
CA LEU A 104 5.68 15.74 1.10
C LEU A 104 6.32 14.68 1.98
N SER A 105 5.56 14.14 2.91
CA SER A 105 5.98 13.14 3.89
C SER A 105 6.51 11.87 3.22
N ASP A 106 7.64 11.36 3.72
CA ASP A 106 8.28 10.13 3.24
C ASP A 106 7.60 8.90 3.85
N PRO A 107 7.02 7.98 3.06
CA PRO A 107 6.43 6.75 3.56
C PRO A 107 7.46 5.67 3.96
N ILE A 108 8.70 5.76 3.48
CA ILE A 108 9.71 4.70 3.62
C ILE A 108 9.97 4.31 5.09
N PRO A 109 10.10 5.24 6.04
CA PRO A 109 10.31 4.89 7.45
C PRO A 109 9.11 4.22 8.12
N HIS A 110 7.91 4.41 7.59
CA HIS A 110 6.66 4.03 8.23
C HIS A 110 6.00 2.81 7.59
N CYS A 111 6.14 2.62 6.29
CA CYS A 111 5.41 1.60 5.55
C CYS A 111 6.23 0.31 5.38
N HIS A 112 5.55 -0.83 5.40
CA HIS A 112 6.19 -2.12 5.14
C HIS A 112 6.65 -2.23 3.69
N VAL A 113 5.83 -1.72 2.76
CA VAL A 113 6.10 -1.72 1.33
C VAL A 113 5.59 -0.41 0.74
N VAL A 114 6.33 0.14 -0.21
CA VAL A 114 5.95 1.34 -0.96
C VAL A 114 5.94 1.01 -2.44
N THR A 115 4.89 1.39 -3.14
CA THR A 115 4.79 1.23 -4.59
C THR A 115 4.71 2.59 -5.27
N THR A 116 5.31 2.69 -6.44
CA THR A 116 5.19 3.88 -7.29
C THR A 116 5.30 3.52 -8.77
N THR A 117 4.80 4.41 -9.59
CA THR A 117 5.06 4.41 -11.03
C THR A 117 6.19 5.38 -11.37
N THR A 118 6.96 5.07 -12.41
CA THR A 118 8.08 5.92 -12.85
C THR A 118 7.67 7.03 -13.83
N HIS A 119 6.47 6.96 -14.40
CA HIS A 119 6.02 7.78 -15.55
C HIS A 119 5.04 8.90 -15.19
N LYS A 120 4.88 9.24 -13.91
CA LYS A 120 4.07 10.37 -13.44
C LYS A 120 4.99 11.52 -13.01
N THR A 121 4.94 11.96 -11.76
CA THR A 121 5.78 13.07 -11.27
C THR A 121 7.28 12.77 -11.27
N LEU A 122 7.69 11.50 -11.32
CA LEU A 122 9.10 11.12 -11.52
C LEU A 122 9.60 11.35 -12.96
N ARG A 123 8.71 11.58 -13.92
CA ARG A 123 9.04 11.92 -15.32
C ARG A 123 9.89 10.88 -16.07
N GLY A 124 9.81 9.62 -15.68
CA GLY A 124 10.53 8.51 -16.31
C GLY A 124 9.71 7.75 -17.36
N PRO A 125 10.29 6.70 -17.95
CA PRO A 125 9.57 5.77 -18.82
C PRO A 125 8.50 5.01 -18.05
N ARG A 126 7.57 4.36 -18.76
CA ARG A 126 6.56 3.51 -18.12
C ARG A 126 7.19 2.37 -17.36
N GLY A 127 6.84 2.25 -16.10
CA GLY A 127 7.31 1.21 -15.21
C GLY A 127 6.74 1.40 -13.81
N GLY A 128 6.97 0.40 -12.96
CA GLY A 128 6.64 0.42 -11.53
C GLY A 128 7.87 0.08 -10.70
N LEU A 129 7.88 0.57 -9.47
CA LEU A 129 8.88 0.25 -8.47
C LEU A 129 8.18 -0.26 -7.22
N ILE A 130 8.81 -1.23 -6.56
CA ILE A 130 8.46 -1.68 -5.22
C ILE A 130 9.66 -1.36 -4.33
N LEU A 131 9.44 -0.62 -3.26
CA LEU A 131 10.47 -0.13 -2.37
C LEU A 131 10.18 -0.61 -0.95
N MET A 132 11.24 -0.78 -0.15
CA MET A 132 11.18 -1.10 1.27
C MET A 132 12.25 -0.30 2.01
N GLY A 133 11.91 0.25 3.18
CA GLY A 133 12.89 0.89 4.05
C GLY A 133 13.71 -0.14 4.83
N GLU A 134 13.05 -1.14 5.35
CA GLU A 134 13.66 -2.26 6.09
C GLU A 134 13.30 -3.59 5.45
N ASN A 135 14.29 -4.49 5.36
CA ASN A 135 14.06 -5.83 4.85
C ASN A 135 13.88 -6.82 6.02
N PHE A 136 12.64 -7.15 6.31
CA PHE A 136 12.25 -8.01 7.42
C PHE A 136 12.01 -9.47 7.00
N ASP A 137 11.95 -10.36 7.99
CA ASP A 137 11.59 -11.76 7.77
C ASP A 137 10.11 -11.88 7.37
N ASN A 138 9.83 -12.73 6.37
CA ASN A 138 8.46 -12.88 5.95
C ASN A 138 7.59 -13.49 7.07
N PRO A 139 6.38 -12.96 7.31
CA PRO A 139 5.49 -13.45 8.36
C PRO A 139 4.70 -14.71 7.95
N PHE A 140 4.90 -15.21 6.74
CA PHE A 140 4.19 -16.37 6.20
C PHE A 140 4.86 -17.71 6.55
N GLY A 141 5.98 -17.67 7.29
CA GLY A 141 6.74 -18.87 7.66
C GLY A 141 7.45 -19.55 6.49
N LEU A 142 7.63 -18.86 5.36
CA LEU A 142 8.30 -19.43 4.19
C LEU A 142 9.82 -19.46 4.40
N THR A 143 10.40 -20.64 4.17
CA THR A 143 11.83 -20.87 4.36
C THR A 143 12.54 -21.27 3.07
N LEU A 144 13.85 -21.14 3.07
CA LEU A 144 14.75 -21.76 2.10
C LEU A 144 14.90 -23.27 2.40
N LYS A 145 15.50 -24.01 1.47
CA LYS A 145 15.74 -25.46 1.64
C LYS A 145 16.59 -25.81 2.87
N ASN A 146 17.43 -24.90 3.32
CA ASN A 146 18.27 -25.02 4.51
C ASN A 146 17.56 -24.63 5.82
N GLY A 147 16.26 -24.32 5.79
CA GLY A 147 15.47 -23.91 6.95
C GLY A 147 15.53 -22.41 7.29
N THR A 148 16.38 -21.62 6.63
CA THR A 148 16.46 -20.16 6.86
C THR A 148 15.17 -19.48 6.42
N VAL A 149 14.62 -18.59 7.27
CA VAL A 149 13.45 -17.78 6.92
C VAL A 149 13.78 -16.85 5.75
N ARG A 150 12.91 -16.81 4.74
CA ARG A 150 13.09 -15.92 3.59
C ARG A 150 12.79 -14.48 4.00
N LYS A 151 13.61 -13.57 3.52
CA LYS A 151 13.34 -12.12 3.64
C LYS A 151 12.18 -11.71 2.75
N MET A 152 11.46 -10.66 3.14
CA MET A 152 10.29 -10.15 2.40
C MET A 152 10.66 -9.67 1.00
N SER A 153 11.82 -9.01 0.83
CA SER A 153 12.31 -8.60 -0.48
C SER A 153 12.42 -9.77 -1.47
N HIS A 154 12.92 -10.91 -1.00
CA HIS A 154 13.01 -12.11 -1.85
C HIS A 154 11.64 -12.63 -2.31
N LEU A 155 10.62 -12.51 -1.46
CA LEU A 155 9.25 -12.90 -1.84
C LEU A 155 8.66 -11.91 -2.87
N LEU A 156 8.93 -10.62 -2.71
CA LEU A 156 8.49 -9.60 -3.66
C LEU A 156 9.17 -9.78 -5.01
N ASP A 157 10.49 -9.99 -5.04
CA ASP A 157 11.25 -10.26 -6.27
C ASP A 157 10.68 -11.49 -6.99
N MET A 158 10.47 -12.58 -6.27
CA MET A 158 9.90 -13.81 -6.85
C MET A 158 8.45 -13.63 -7.32
N ALA A 159 7.67 -12.79 -6.65
CA ALA A 159 6.31 -12.51 -7.07
C ALA A 159 6.28 -11.69 -8.36
N VAL A 160 7.23 -10.79 -8.54
CA VAL A 160 7.40 -10.03 -9.79
C VAL A 160 7.94 -10.95 -10.89
N PHE A 161 9.11 -11.53 -10.66
CA PHE A 161 9.76 -12.43 -11.62
C PHE A 161 10.27 -13.69 -10.89
N PRO A 162 9.90 -14.89 -11.33
CA PRO A 162 9.08 -15.23 -12.53
C PRO A 162 7.57 -15.30 -12.24
N GLY A 163 7.09 -14.83 -11.08
CA GLY A 163 5.72 -15.07 -10.65
C GLY A 163 4.64 -14.44 -11.56
N ASN A 164 4.78 -13.16 -11.87
CA ASN A 164 3.83 -12.42 -12.70
C ASN A 164 4.41 -11.96 -14.04
N GLN A 165 5.74 -11.91 -14.17
CA GLN A 165 6.43 -11.50 -15.38
C GLN A 165 7.44 -12.58 -15.82
N GLY A 166 7.56 -12.82 -17.12
CA GLY A 166 8.48 -13.80 -17.71
C GLY A 166 9.73 -13.17 -18.32
N GLY A 167 9.82 -11.86 -18.32
CA GLY A 167 10.96 -11.08 -18.83
C GLY A 167 11.06 -9.74 -18.11
N PRO A 168 12.19 -9.02 -18.29
CA PRO A 168 12.42 -7.73 -17.68
C PRO A 168 11.49 -6.63 -18.21
#